data_63cf7383586a9b67bac9019d80bf0b90
#
_entry.id   63cf7383586a9b67bac9019d80bf0b90
#
_cell.length_a   1.000
_cell.length_b   1.000
_cell.length_c   1.000
_cell.angle_alpha   90.00
_cell.angle_beta   90.00
_cell.angle_gamma   90.00
#
_symmetry.space_group_name_H-M   'P 1'
#
loop_
_entity.id
_entity.type
_entity.pdbx_description
1 polymer ?
#
loop_
_entity_poly.entity_id
_entity_poly.type
_entity_poly.pdbx_seq_one_letter_code
_entity_poly.pdbx_strand_id
1 'polypeptide(L)'
;MITNIVYVVGIVLLAALFAEIVSAIRRRGKVKIADRMSFKETLDLTELPIVTFKQGDKKLNFLLDTGATNSIINKSIIDELKHIPAKYVDTIYGAEGNKEYVDVVEMDITYRDKPFKDMFYVYNLDAAFGNMKSKYGVNLHGIIGSSFFQKYKFMIDFDELVAYSVQ
;
A
#
# COMPACT_ATOMS: atom_id res chain seq x y z
N MET A 1 -54.66 24.27 23.72
CA MET A 1 -54.08 23.03 24.28
C MET A 1 -53.56 22.08 23.18
N ILE A 2 -54.35 21.82 22.12
CA ILE A 2 -53.94 20.92 21.00
C ILE A 2 -52.71 21.43 20.24
N THR A 3 -52.61 22.73 19.99
CA THR A 3 -51.50 23.36 19.26
C THR A 3 -50.14 23.13 19.95
N ASN A 4 -50.08 23.22 21.27
CA ASN A 4 -48.85 22.99 22.02
C ASN A 4 -48.37 21.51 21.99
N ILE A 5 -49.32 20.57 21.92
CA ILE A 5 -49.04 19.15 21.82
C ILE A 5 -48.40 18.84 20.45
N VAL A 6 -48.94 19.44 19.37
CA VAL A 6 -48.40 19.26 18.00
C VAL A 6 -46.96 19.78 17.90
N TYR A 7 -46.66 20.95 18.51
CA TYR A 7 -45.30 21.49 18.54
C TYR A 7 -44.34 20.60 19.32
N VAL A 8 -44.71 20.07 20.48
CA VAL A 8 -43.89 19.20 21.29
C VAL A 8 -43.59 17.88 20.53
N VAL A 9 -44.62 17.29 19.92
CA VAL A 9 -44.43 16.05 19.12
C VAL A 9 -43.52 16.31 17.92
N GLY A 10 -43.66 17.45 17.24
CA GLY A 10 -42.80 17.84 16.12
C GLY A 10 -41.33 17.98 16.55
N ILE A 11 -41.05 18.60 17.69
CA ILE A 11 -39.68 18.74 18.22
C ILE A 11 -39.07 17.38 18.58
N VAL A 12 -39.83 16.49 19.19
CA VAL A 12 -39.37 15.15 19.57
C VAL A 12 -39.03 14.31 18.32
N LEU A 13 -39.87 14.37 17.28
CA LEU A 13 -39.61 13.68 16.02
C LEU A 13 -38.36 14.21 15.31
N LEU A 14 -38.16 15.53 15.28
CA LEU A 14 -36.96 16.14 14.70
C LEU A 14 -35.68 15.75 15.47
N ALA A 15 -35.74 15.72 16.81
CA ALA A 15 -34.63 15.31 17.63
C ALA A 15 -34.26 13.80 17.41
N ALA A 16 -35.28 12.95 17.29
CA ALA A 16 -35.07 11.53 16.97
C ALA A 16 -34.46 11.34 15.60
N LEU A 17 -34.95 12.04 14.57
CA LEU A 17 -34.38 12.00 13.22
C LEU A 17 -32.91 12.49 13.19
N PHE A 18 -32.63 13.56 13.91
CA PHE A 18 -31.26 14.08 14.03
C PHE A 18 -30.35 13.09 14.73
N ALA A 19 -30.80 12.44 15.81
CA ALA A 19 -30.02 11.39 16.50
C ALA A 19 -29.76 10.19 15.59
N GLU A 20 -30.69 9.76 14.77
CA GLU A 20 -30.50 8.70 13.78
C GLU A 20 -29.48 9.10 12.70
N ILE A 21 -29.56 10.33 12.16
CA ILE A 21 -28.60 10.85 11.18
C ILE A 21 -27.19 10.88 11.78
N VAL A 22 -27.04 11.42 13.00
CA VAL A 22 -25.75 11.46 13.70
C VAL A 22 -25.21 10.04 13.96
N SER A 23 -26.09 9.10 14.35
CA SER A 23 -25.69 7.71 14.56
C SER A 23 -25.27 7.02 13.26
N ALA A 24 -25.96 7.29 12.16
CA ALA A 24 -25.63 6.77 10.83
C ALA A 24 -24.29 7.33 10.33
N ILE A 25 -24.02 8.63 10.54
CA ILE A 25 -22.74 9.25 10.23
C ILE A 25 -21.62 8.63 11.08
N ARG A 26 -21.82 8.44 12.38
CA ARG A 26 -20.86 7.78 13.28
C ARG A 26 -20.61 6.30 12.93
N ARG A 27 -21.62 5.58 12.42
CA ARG A 27 -21.48 4.19 11.95
C ARG A 27 -20.70 4.12 10.65
N ARG A 28 -20.87 5.10 9.73
CA ARG A 28 -20.06 5.19 8.50
C ARG A 28 -18.59 5.53 8.77
N GLY A 29 -18.28 6.17 9.90
CA GLY A 29 -16.93 6.63 10.24
C GLY A 29 -15.99 5.58 10.88
N LYS A 30 -16.44 4.34 11.12
CA LYS A 30 -15.57 3.26 11.63
C LYS A 30 -15.14 2.34 10.50
N VAL A 31 -14.37 2.89 9.57
CA VAL A 31 -13.53 2.07 8.68
C VAL A 31 -12.60 1.26 9.59
N LYS A 32 -12.75 -0.05 9.58
CA LYS A 32 -11.87 -0.93 10.35
C LYS A 32 -10.52 -0.98 9.62
N ILE A 33 -9.58 -0.18 10.12
CA ILE A 33 -8.21 -0.18 9.62
C ILE A 33 -7.57 -1.51 10.01
N ALA A 34 -7.12 -2.24 9.02
CA ALA A 34 -6.32 -3.44 9.17
C ALA A 34 -4.94 -3.19 8.54
N ASP A 35 -3.95 -3.95 8.98
CA ASP A 35 -2.64 -4.04 8.31
C ASP A 35 -1.92 -2.71 8.10
N ARG A 36 -1.81 -1.92 9.15
CA ARG A 36 -1.12 -0.63 9.12
C ARG A 36 0.39 -0.80 8.97
N MET A 37 0.94 -0.28 7.89
CA MET A 37 2.37 -0.23 7.55
C MET A 37 2.87 1.19 7.68
N SER A 38 3.76 1.48 8.64
CA SER A 38 4.35 2.82 8.79
C SER A 38 5.54 2.99 7.86
N PHE A 39 5.64 4.15 7.24
CA PHE A 39 6.80 4.60 6.47
C PHE A 39 7.36 5.95 6.98
N LYS A 40 6.97 6.35 8.20
CA LYS A 40 7.38 7.64 8.79
C LYS A 40 8.90 7.80 8.83
N GLU A 41 9.60 6.83 9.44
CA GLU A 41 11.05 6.91 9.61
C GLU A 41 11.80 6.99 8.27
N THR A 42 11.32 6.24 7.27
CA THR A 42 11.94 6.24 5.94
C THR A 42 11.63 7.50 5.16
N LEU A 43 10.45 8.07 5.31
CA LEU A 43 10.08 9.34 4.69
C LEU A 43 10.91 10.49 5.28
N ASP A 44 11.08 10.53 6.61
CA ASP A 44 11.91 11.54 7.30
C ASP A 44 13.39 11.44 6.87
N LEU A 45 13.88 10.23 6.62
CA LEU A 45 15.28 9.99 6.25
C LEU A 45 15.56 10.20 4.76
N THR A 46 14.64 9.75 3.89
CA THR A 46 14.91 9.59 2.45
C THR A 46 13.97 10.37 1.55
N GLU A 47 12.95 11.01 2.12
CA GLU A 47 11.83 11.65 1.41
C GLU A 47 10.99 10.67 0.58
N LEU A 48 11.14 9.35 0.81
CA LEU A 48 10.43 8.29 0.12
C LEU A 48 9.65 7.37 1.07
N PRO A 49 8.42 6.97 0.71
CA PRO A 49 7.61 6.04 1.49
C PRO A 49 8.11 4.60 1.29
N ILE A 50 9.07 4.18 2.11
CA ILE A 50 9.68 2.86 2.05
C ILE A 50 9.14 1.99 3.19
N VAL A 51 8.74 0.77 2.88
CA VAL A 51 8.28 -0.24 3.84
C VAL A 51 9.14 -1.48 3.77
N THR A 52 9.52 -2.00 4.93
CA THR A 52 10.30 -3.24 5.02
C THR A 52 9.39 -4.45 5.17
N PHE A 53 9.40 -5.30 4.17
CA PHE A 53 8.84 -6.65 4.21
C PHE A 53 9.91 -7.66 4.57
N LYS A 54 9.51 -8.92 4.76
CA LYS A 54 10.42 -10.04 4.96
C LYS A 54 10.10 -11.18 4.00
N GLN A 55 11.12 -11.94 3.66
CA GLN A 55 10.99 -13.28 3.13
C GLN A 55 11.90 -14.21 3.92
N GLY A 56 11.32 -15.03 4.80
CA GLY A 56 12.07 -15.71 5.85
C GLY A 56 12.79 -14.69 6.76
N ASP A 57 14.11 -14.83 6.90
CA ASP A 57 14.91 -13.90 7.70
C ASP A 57 15.41 -12.67 6.93
N LYS A 58 15.24 -12.66 5.60
CA LYS A 58 15.66 -11.52 4.77
C LYS A 58 14.73 -10.36 4.90
N LYS A 59 15.27 -9.17 5.13
CA LYS A 59 14.55 -7.90 5.11
C LYS A 59 14.62 -7.30 3.71
N LEU A 60 13.48 -6.95 3.15
CA LEU A 60 13.33 -6.41 1.81
C LEU A 60 12.65 -5.04 1.90
N ASN A 61 13.39 -3.99 1.57
CA ASN A 61 12.86 -2.63 1.56
C ASN A 61 12.23 -2.34 0.19
N PHE A 62 10.96 -2.02 0.17
CA PHE A 62 10.22 -1.67 -1.03
C PHE A 62 9.76 -0.21 -0.98
N LEU A 63 9.95 0.51 -2.07
CA LEU A 63 9.33 1.79 -2.30
C LEU A 63 7.83 1.57 -2.60
N LEU A 64 6.96 2.30 -1.92
CA LEU A 64 5.53 2.34 -2.26
C LEU A 64 5.34 3.36 -3.38
N ASP A 65 5.03 2.88 -4.59
CA ASP A 65 4.93 3.73 -5.78
C ASP A 65 3.64 3.48 -6.56
N THR A 66 2.67 4.38 -6.40
CA THR A 66 1.39 4.32 -7.14
C THR A 66 1.55 4.65 -8.62
N GLY A 67 2.67 5.22 -9.05
CA GLY A 67 3.00 5.48 -10.44
C GLY A 67 3.47 4.22 -11.18
N ALA A 68 3.97 3.21 -10.47
CA ALA A 68 4.27 1.91 -11.04
C ALA A 68 2.99 1.06 -11.13
N THR A 69 2.69 0.51 -12.32
CA THR A 69 1.51 -0.36 -12.50
C THR A 69 1.67 -1.67 -11.74
N ASN A 70 2.83 -2.30 -11.84
CA ASN A 70 3.13 -3.61 -11.25
C ASN A 70 4.22 -3.50 -10.19
N SER A 71 4.22 -4.46 -9.26
CA SER A 71 5.32 -4.59 -8.31
C SER A 71 6.57 -5.07 -9.04
N ILE A 72 7.74 -4.55 -8.64
CA ILE A 72 9.04 -4.85 -9.26
C ILE A 72 9.99 -5.33 -8.18
N ILE A 73 10.74 -6.40 -8.48
CA ILE A 73 11.87 -6.86 -7.68
C ILE A 73 13.18 -6.59 -8.43
N ASN A 74 14.19 -6.11 -7.71
CA ASN A 74 15.48 -5.85 -8.33
C ASN A 74 16.15 -7.17 -8.77
N LYS A 75 16.56 -7.21 -10.03
CA LYS A 75 17.20 -8.37 -10.65
C LYS A 75 18.46 -8.82 -9.89
N SER A 76 19.19 -7.90 -9.28
CA SER A 76 20.44 -8.20 -8.57
C SER A 76 20.28 -9.09 -7.35
N ILE A 77 19.04 -9.24 -6.81
CA ILE A 77 18.79 -10.04 -5.60
C ILE A 77 17.89 -11.25 -5.82
N ILE A 78 17.32 -11.43 -7.02
CA ILE A 78 16.28 -12.44 -7.26
C ILE A 78 16.75 -13.87 -6.96
N ASP A 79 17.99 -14.19 -7.28
CA ASP A 79 18.56 -15.52 -7.08
C ASP A 79 18.70 -15.89 -5.59
N GLU A 80 18.66 -14.89 -4.71
CA GLU A 80 18.71 -15.08 -3.27
C GLU A 80 17.33 -15.26 -2.63
N LEU A 81 16.25 -15.11 -3.41
CA LEU A 81 14.87 -15.12 -2.95
C LEU A 81 14.14 -16.37 -3.41
N LYS A 82 13.21 -16.85 -2.56
CA LYS A 82 12.29 -17.91 -2.94
C LYS A 82 11.23 -17.34 -3.87
N HIS A 83 11.14 -17.84 -5.08
CA HIS A 83 10.17 -17.41 -6.06
C HIS A 83 9.73 -18.54 -6.97
N ILE A 84 8.60 -18.37 -7.63
CA ILE A 84 8.07 -19.27 -8.65
C ILE A 84 8.03 -18.50 -9.96
N PRO A 85 8.82 -18.86 -10.98
CA PRO A 85 8.77 -18.21 -12.28
C PRO A 85 7.39 -18.33 -12.90
N ALA A 86 6.85 -17.24 -13.43
CA ALA A 86 5.65 -17.28 -14.26
C ALA A 86 5.94 -17.99 -15.59
N LYS A 87 4.90 -18.57 -16.19
CA LYS A 87 5.01 -19.25 -17.50
C LYS A 87 4.99 -18.27 -18.67
N TYR A 88 5.14 -16.97 -18.41
CA TYR A 88 5.10 -15.92 -19.43
C TYR A 88 6.08 -14.81 -19.05
N VAL A 89 6.52 -14.08 -20.05
CA VAL A 89 7.20 -12.79 -19.91
C VAL A 89 6.20 -11.68 -20.14
N ASP A 90 6.43 -10.53 -19.55
CA ASP A 90 5.57 -9.36 -19.78
C ASP A 90 6.44 -8.15 -20.15
N THR A 91 5.80 -7.03 -20.34
CA THR A 91 6.45 -5.81 -20.82
C THR A 91 6.35 -4.71 -19.79
N ILE A 92 7.47 -4.06 -19.51
CA ILE A 92 7.47 -2.78 -18.81
C ILE A 92 7.77 -1.65 -19.80
N TYR A 93 7.25 -0.47 -19.45
CA TYR A 93 7.55 0.76 -20.16
C TYR A 93 8.34 1.65 -19.20
N GLY A 94 9.55 2.01 -19.60
CA GLY A 94 10.34 2.99 -18.88
C GLY A 94 9.73 4.39 -18.99
N ALA A 95 10.18 5.33 -18.15
CA ALA A 95 9.72 6.72 -18.15
C ALA A 95 9.92 7.41 -19.51
N GLU A 96 10.87 6.95 -20.31
CA GLU A 96 11.16 7.44 -21.67
C GLU A 96 10.32 6.75 -22.76
N GLY A 97 9.39 5.87 -22.37
CA GLY A 97 8.54 5.13 -23.32
C GLY A 97 9.21 3.90 -23.95
N ASN A 98 10.43 3.55 -23.58
CA ASN A 98 11.13 2.37 -24.05
C ASN A 98 10.40 1.11 -23.54
N LYS A 99 10.16 0.17 -24.44
CA LYS A 99 9.52 -1.12 -24.15
C LYS A 99 10.58 -2.17 -23.88
N GLU A 100 10.49 -2.86 -22.75
CA GLU A 100 11.39 -3.93 -22.39
C GLU A 100 10.63 -5.17 -21.92
N TYR A 101 11.05 -6.37 -22.37
CA TYR A 101 10.50 -7.63 -21.91
C TYR A 101 11.21 -8.06 -20.62
N VAL A 102 10.42 -8.45 -19.64
CA VAL A 102 10.91 -8.83 -18.31
C VAL A 102 10.29 -10.15 -17.85
N ASP A 103 11.08 -10.90 -17.10
CA ASP A 103 10.58 -12.07 -16.40
C ASP A 103 9.62 -11.65 -15.30
N VAL A 104 8.63 -12.50 -15.05
CA VAL A 104 7.65 -12.31 -13.97
C VAL A 104 7.75 -13.49 -13.02
N VAL A 105 7.73 -13.21 -11.73
CA VAL A 105 7.81 -14.22 -10.68
C VAL A 105 6.71 -14.02 -9.64
N GLU A 106 6.20 -15.11 -9.10
CA GLU A 106 5.34 -15.08 -7.91
C GLU A 106 6.22 -15.22 -6.68
N MET A 107 6.03 -14.33 -5.69
CA MET A 107 6.74 -14.38 -4.42
C MET A 107 5.79 -14.18 -3.24
N ASP A 108 6.10 -14.87 -2.14
CA ASP A 108 5.51 -14.61 -0.84
C ASP A 108 6.43 -13.67 -0.05
N ILE A 109 5.85 -12.58 0.43
CA ILE A 109 6.52 -11.63 1.34
C ILE A 109 5.64 -11.42 2.57
N THR A 110 6.21 -11.05 3.69
CA THR A 110 5.47 -10.82 4.93
C THR A 110 5.75 -9.41 5.46
N TYR A 111 4.70 -8.77 5.96
CA TYR A 111 4.84 -7.58 6.79
C TYR A 111 4.34 -7.90 8.20
N ARG A 112 5.24 -7.84 9.19
CA ARG A 112 5.01 -8.42 10.52
C ARG A 112 4.63 -9.90 10.36
N ASP A 113 3.42 -10.30 10.79
CA ASP A 113 2.95 -11.68 10.71
C ASP A 113 1.97 -11.94 9.55
N LYS A 114 1.69 -10.91 8.73
CA LYS A 114 0.77 -11.03 7.61
C LYS A 114 1.51 -11.38 6.32
N PRO A 115 1.16 -12.53 5.69
CA PRO A 115 1.70 -12.90 4.39
C PRO A 115 0.97 -12.17 3.25
N PHE A 116 1.73 -11.85 2.21
CA PHE A 116 1.27 -11.32 0.94
C PHE A 116 1.90 -12.12 -0.18
N LYS A 117 1.09 -12.60 -1.10
CA LYS A 117 1.53 -13.30 -2.30
C LYS A 117 1.28 -12.42 -3.51
N ASP A 118 2.31 -12.01 -4.23
CA ASP A 118 2.17 -11.11 -5.35
C ASP A 118 3.06 -11.50 -6.54
N MET A 119 2.74 -10.93 -7.70
CA MET A 119 3.53 -11.05 -8.91
C MET A 119 4.51 -9.89 -8.98
N PHE A 120 5.77 -10.22 -9.18
CA PHE A 120 6.84 -9.23 -9.30
C PHE A 120 7.49 -9.32 -10.67
N TYR A 121 7.69 -8.18 -11.30
CA TYR A 121 8.46 -8.03 -12.52
C TYR A 121 9.94 -7.95 -12.13
N VAL A 122 10.78 -8.78 -12.75
CA VAL A 122 12.21 -8.81 -12.46
C VAL A 122 12.92 -7.80 -13.35
N TYR A 123 13.37 -6.71 -12.74
CA TYR A 123 14.01 -5.62 -13.49
C TYR A 123 15.25 -5.10 -12.78
N ASN A 124 16.23 -4.64 -13.55
CA ASN A 124 17.44 -4.05 -12.97
C ASN A 124 17.16 -2.62 -12.50
N LEU A 125 17.13 -2.44 -11.20
CA LEU A 125 16.93 -1.16 -10.53
C LEU A 125 18.21 -0.56 -9.95
N ASP A 126 19.38 -1.16 -10.19
CA ASP A 126 20.63 -0.75 -9.56
C ASP A 126 20.99 0.70 -9.86
N ALA A 127 20.76 1.15 -11.09
CA ALA A 127 21.01 2.54 -11.47
C ALA A 127 20.06 3.52 -10.75
N ALA A 128 18.79 3.17 -10.61
CA ALA A 128 17.80 4.00 -9.93
C ALA A 128 18.00 4.03 -8.41
N PHE A 129 18.43 2.91 -7.83
CA PHE A 129 18.53 2.75 -6.37
C PHE A 129 19.95 2.99 -5.82
N GLY A 130 20.98 3.02 -6.68
CA GLY A 130 22.38 3.15 -6.26
C GLY A 130 22.64 4.41 -5.42
N ASN A 131 22.01 5.51 -5.77
CA ASN A 131 22.11 6.78 -5.03
C ASN A 131 21.49 6.71 -3.63
N MET A 132 20.46 5.89 -3.41
CA MET A 132 19.81 5.72 -2.12
C MET A 132 20.73 5.10 -1.09
N LYS A 133 21.47 4.06 -1.48
CA LYS A 133 22.43 3.39 -0.62
C LYS A 133 23.59 4.32 -0.24
N SER A 134 24.14 5.05 -1.20
CA SER A 134 25.30 5.94 -0.98
C SER A 134 24.91 7.18 -0.16
N LYS A 135 23.72 7.76 -0.40
CA LYS A 135 23.30 9.02 0.24
C LYS A 135 22.67 8.80 1.61
N TYR A 136 21.87 7.75 1.77
CA TYR A 136 21.03 7.54 2.96
C TYR A 136 21.32 6.21 3.69
N GLY A 137 22.21 5.37 3.17
CA GLY A 137 22.47 4.05 3.75
C GLY A 137 21.33 3.05 3.59
N VAL A 138 20.28 3.40 2.82
CA VAL A 138 19.09 2.57 2.62
C VAL A 138 19.25 1.75 1.35
N ASN A 139 19.21 0.42 1.50
CA ASN A 139 19.24 -0.50 0.38
C ASN A 139 17.80 -0.79 -0.07
N LEU A 140 17.41 -0.35 -1.25
CA LEU A 140 16.12 -0.68 -1.86
C LEU A 140 16.22 -1.99 -2.64
N HIS A 141 15.19 -2.81 -2.50
CA HIS A 141 15.16 -4.15 -3.12
C HIS A 141 14.09 -4.24 -4.22
N GLY A 142 13.13 -3.30 -4.25
CA GLY A 142 12.08 -3.29 -5.24
C GLY A 142 11.07 -2.17 -5.04
N ILE A 143 9.97 -2.28 -5.77
CA ILE A 143 8.84 -1.34 -5.78
C ILE A 143 7.56 -2.14 -5.54
N ILE A 144 6.67 -1.64 -4.70
CA ILE A 144 5.29 -2.10 -4.57
C ILE A 144 4.43 -1.18 -5.43
N GLY A 145 3.85 -1.73 -6.48
CA GLY A 145 3.06 -0.99 -7.48
C GLY A 145 1.56 -0.97 -7.20
N SER A 146 0.82 -0.28 -8.08
CA SER A 146 -0.63 -0.09 -7.99
C SER A 146 -1.42 -1.40 -7.95
N SER A 147 -0.95 -2.45 -8.64
CA SER A 147 -1.57 -3.77 -8.63
C SER A 147 -1.67 -4.37 -7.22
N PHE A 148 -0.63 -4.21 -6.40
CA PHE A 148 -0.63 -4.65 -5.01
C PHE A 148 -1.66 -3.88 -4.18
N PHE A 149 -1.69 -2.55 -4.30
CA PHE A 149 -2.64 -1.72 -3.56
C PHE A 149 -4.08 -2.06 -3.91
N GLN A 150 -4.38 -2.31 -5.19
CA GLN A 150 -5.71 -2.73 -5.66
C GLN A 150 -6.09 -4.12 -5.12
N LYS A 151 -5.18 -5.09 -5.24
CA LYS A 151 -5.39 -6.48 -4.80
C LYS A 151 -5.69 -6.58 -3.31
N TYR A 152 -4.93 -5.87 -2.50
CA TYR A 152 -5.03 -5.91 -1.05
C TYR A 152 -5.83 -4.74 -0.46
N LYS A 153 -6.41 -3.87 -1.32
CA LYS A 153 -7.21 -2.71 -0.93
C LYS A 153 -6.47 -1.77 0.03
N PHE A 154 -5.19 -1.54 -0.24
CA PHE A 154 -4.39 -0.61 0.52
C PHE A 154 -4.61 0.82 0.07
N MET A 155 -4.65 1.73 1.04
CA MET A 155 -4.59 3.17 0.87
C MET A 155 -3.28 3.68 1.45
N ILE A 156 -2.69 4.69 0.80
CA ILE A 156 -1.51 5.40 1.31
C ILE A 156 -2.00 6.72 1.89
N ASP A 157 -1.70 6.94 3.14
CA ASP A 157 -2.08 8.13 3.91
C ASP A 157 -0.80 8.89 4.28
N PHE A 158 -0.58 10.00 3.61
CA PHE A 158 0.58 10.87 3.86
C PHE A 158 0.39 11.81 5.05
N ASP A 159 -0.82 11.95 5.57
CA ASP A 159 -1.09 12.72 6.79
C ASP A 159 -0.67 11.91 8.02
N GLU A 160 -1.05 10.63 8.03
CA GLU A 160 -0.72 9.67 9.09
C GLU A 160 0.61 8.92 8.84
N LEU A 161 1.24 9.09 7.69
CA LEU A 161 2.49 8.44 7.22
C LEU A 161 2.43 6.91 7.29
N VAL A 162 1.32 6.36 6.79
CA VAL A 162 1.06 4.92 6.78
C VAL A 162 0.41 4.45 5.48
N ALA A 163 0.61 3.18 5.16
CA ALA A 163 -0.26 2.45 4.24
C ALA A 163 -1.11 1.46 5.05
N TYR A 164 -2.41 1.37 4.76
CA TYR A 164 -3.32 0.48 5.49
C TYR A 164 -4.39 -0.11 4.59
N SER A 165 -4.84 -1.33 4.91
CA SER A 165 -5.98 -1.93 4.23
C SER A 165 -7.29 -1.64 4.96
N VAL A 166 -8.38 -1.53 4.17
CA VAL A 166 -9.75 -1.32 4.65
C VAL A 166 -10.53 -2.62 4.56
N GLN A 167 -11.16 -3.03 5.65
CA GLN A 167 -12.05 -4.20 5.70
C GLN A 167 -13.51 -3.78 5.76
#